data_b5b7c6c4e3ac7386982540b2c098f275
#
_entry.id   b5b7c6c4e3ac7386982540b2c098f275
#
_cell.length_a   1.000
_cell.length_b   1.000
_cell.length_c   1.000
_cell.angle_alpha   90.00
_cell.angle_beta   90.00
_cell.angle_gamma   90.00
#
_symmetry.space_group_name_H-M   'P 1'
#
loop_
_entity.id
_entity.type
_entity.pdbx_description
1 polymer ?
#
loop_
_entity_poly.entity_id
_entity_poly.type
_entity_poly.pdbx_seq_one_letter_code
_entity_poly.pdbx_strand_id
1 'polypeptide(L)'
;EVAKSYGVEMKNVLTGFKYIGEQIALLEAKGEENRFILGFEESYGYLVGTRVRDKDAVVATLMIAEMAAYYRSIGSSVIVALNDIYAKFGYFLNKVDSYEFEGLAGMETMKNIMGGLRENPLTSLGGMEVEVREDYNSLTKLTVATGETEEIHLPKANILIYWLAGGHQVIIRPSGTE
;
A
#
# COMPACT_ATOMS: atom_id res chain seq x y z
N GLU A 1 -11.06 6.19 3.90
CA GLU A 1 -12.32 6.94 3.95
C GLU A 1 -13.46 6.17 3.25
N VAL A 2 -13.33 5.69 2.00
CA VAL A 2 -14.39 4.94 1.30
C VAL A 2 -14.85 3.74 2.13
N ALA A 3 -13.95 2.81 2.49
CA ALA A 3 -14.29 1.64 3.28
C ALA A 3 -15.02 2.01 4.59
N LYS A 4 -14.52 3.03 5.31
CA LYS A 4 -15.13 3.55 6.52
C LYS A 4 -16.56 4.04 6.31
N SER A 5 -16.85 4.69 5.17
CA SER A 5 -18.19 5.17 4.86
C SER A 5 -19.21 4.06 4.63
N TYR A 6 -18.73 2.85 4.35
CA TYR A 6 -19.55 1.64 4.22
C TYR A 6 -19.48 0.72 5.44
N GLY A 7 -18.88 1.16 6.54
CA GLY A 7 -18.72 0.35 7.75
C GLY A 7 -17.77 -0.84 7.58
N VAL A 8 -16.89 -0.77 6.58
CA VAL A 8 -15.91 -1.83 6.27
C VAL A 8 -14.59 -1.53 6.99
N GLU A 9 -14.07 -2.51 7.71
CA GLU A 9 -12.75 -2.46 8.33
C GLU A 9 -11.67 -2.50 7.26
N MET A 10 -10.71 -1.57 7.31
CA MET A 10 -9.54 -1.52 6.44
C MET A 10 -8.31 -1.96 7.21
N LYS A 11 -7.60 -2.96 6.69
CA LYS A 11 -6.31 -3.41 7.23
C LYS A 11 -5.19 -3.10 6.26
N ASN A 12 -4.20 -2.36 6.72
CA ASN A 12 -2.96 -2.16 6.01
C ASN A 12 -1.96 -3.24 6.43
N VAL A 13 -1.35 -3.88 5.46
CA VAL A 13 -0.34 -4.92 5.65
C VAL A 13 0.93 -4.55 4.87
N LEU A 14 2.02 -5.25 5.12
CA LEU A 14 3.24 -5.06 4.33
C LEU A 14 3.01 -5.43 2.87
N THR A 15 3.83 -4.88 1.97
CA THR A 15 3.80 -5.21 0.55
C THR A 15 4.10 -6.69 0.32
N GLY A 16 3.28 -7.32 -0.46
CA GLY A 16 3.35 -8.73 -0.83
C GLY A 16 2.05 -9.46 -0.52
N PHE A 17 1.48 -10.07 -1.54
CA PHE A 17 0.15 -10.69 -1.47
C PHE A 17 0.05 -11.80 -0.41
N LYS A 18 1.19 -12.38 0.00
CA LYS A 18 1.27 -13.32 1.13
C LYS A 18 0.68 -12.76 2.42
N TYR A 19 0.84 -11.47 2.69
CA TYR A 19 0.29 -10.82 3.88
C TYR A 19 -1.23 -10.63 3.79
N ILE A 20 -1.77 -10.44 2.59
CA ILE A 20 -3.22 -10.46 2.36
C ILE A 20 -3.75 -11.89 2.57
N GLY A 21 -3.07 -12.89 2.01
CA GLY A 21 -3.40 -14.31 2.23
C GLY A 21 -3.37 -14.70 3.71
N GLU A 22 -2.41 -14.18 4.49
CA GLU A 22 -2.33 -14.36 5.93
C GLU A 22 -3.57 -13.80 6.65
N GLN A 23 -4.06 -12.61 6.27
CA GLN A 23 -5.28 -12.05 6.87
C GLN A 23 -6.50 -12.94 6.60
N ILE A 24 -6.59 -13.57 5.44
CA ILE A 24 -7.65 -14.55 5.15
C ILE A 24 -7.50 -15.77 6.07
N ALA A 25 -6.28 -16.31 6.21
CA ALA A 25 -6.03 -17.45 7.09
C ALA A 25 -6.37 -17.15 8.56
N LEU A 26 -6.10 -15.94 9.03
CA LEU A 26 -6.47 -15.49 10.38
C LEU A 26 -7.99 -15.38 10.58
N LEU A 27 -8.75 -15.02 9.54
CA LEU A 27 -10.21 -15.04 9.57
C LEU A 27 -10.74 -16.48 9.53
N GLU A 28 -10.18 -17.35 8.71
CA GLU A 28 -10.54 -18.78 8.66
C GLU A 28 -10.35 -19.49 10.00
N ALA A 29 -9.24 -19.20 10.68
CA ALA A 29 -9.00 -19.78 12.02
C ALA A 29 -10.08 -19.40 13.05
N LYS A 30 -10.89 -18.38 12.76
CA LYS A 30 -12.02 -17.92 13.57
C LYS A 30 -13.38 -18.34 13.00
N GLY A 31 -13.44 -18.95 11.83
CA GLY A 31 -14.68 -19.24 11.09
C GLY A 31 -15.35 -17.97 10.55
N GLU A 32 -14.56 -16.92 10.26
CA GLU A 32 -15.02 -15.60 9.84
C GLU A 32 -14.53 -15.22 8.42
N GLU A 33 -14.13 -16.18 7.60
CA GLU A 33 -13.55 -15.96 6.26
C GLU A 33 -14.49 -15.16 5.34
N ASN A 34 -15.79 -15.23 5.55
CA ASN A 34 -16.79 -14.47 4.82
C ASN A 34 -16.74 -12.96 5.08
N ARG A 35 -15.98 -12.51 6.09
CA ARG A 35 -15.72 -11.09 6.35
C ARG A 35 -14.67 -10.52 5.39
N PHE A 36 -13.87 -11.34 4.71
CA PHE A 36 -12.94 -10.86 3.71
C PHE A 36 -13.70 -10.46 2.45
N ILE A 37 -13.60 -9.19 2.06
CA ILE A 37 -14.29 -8.63 0.90
C ILE A 37 -13.34 -8.50 -0.28
N LEU A 38 -12.24 -7.75 -0.10
CA LEU A 38 -11.32 -7.36 -1.17
C LEU A 38 -9.91 -7.17 -0.58
N GLY A 39 -8.91 -7.70 -1.25
CA GLY A 39 -7.50 -7.36 -1.05
C GLY A 39 -6.90 -6.79 -2.33
N PHE A 40 -5.99 -5.84 -2.22
CA PHE A 40 -5.32 -5.25 -3.38
C PHE A 40 -3.95 -4.68 -3.00
N GLU A 41 -3.11 -4.52 -4.01
CA GLU A 41 -1.80 -3.89 -3.93
C GLU A 41 -1.72 -2.70 -4.89
N GLU A 42 -0.80 -1.79 -4.64
CA GLU A 42 -0.49 -0.66 -5.51
C GLU A 42 -0.02 -1.08 -6.91
N SER A 43 0.53 -2.29 -7.04
CA SER A 43 1.04 -2.89 -8.27
C SER A 43 -0.01 -3.70 -9.05
N TYR A 44 -1.27 -3.29 -8.97
CA TYR A 44 -2.40 -3.85 -9.74
C TYR A 44 -2.75 -5.31 -9.40
N GLY A 45 -2.39 -5.80 -8.23
CA GLY A 45 -2.84 -7.09 -7.71
C GLY A 45 -4.19 -6.95 -7.01
N TYR A 46 -5.15 -7.79 -7.36
CA TYR A 46 -6.49 -7.80 -6.76
C TYR A 46 -6.91 -9.21 -6.40
N LEU A 47 -7.68 -9.33 -5.32
CA LEU A 47 -8.33 -10.58 -4.89
C LEU A 47 -9.69 -10.26 -4.30
N VAL A 48 -10.73 -10.95 -4.76
CA VAL A 48 -12.08 -10.91 -4.21
C VAL A 48 -12.47 -12.29 -3.71
N GLY A 49 -12.94 -12.36 -2.46
CA GLY A 49 -13.28 -13.63 -1.84
C GLY A 49 -12.06 -14.46 -1.41
N THR A 50 -12.31 -15.69 -0.98
CA THR A 50 -11.32 -16.48 -0.25
C THR A 50 -10.90 -17.80 -0.95
N ARG A 51 -11.31 -17.99 -2.21
CA ARG A 51 -11.06 -19.25 -2.96
C ARG A 51 -9.59 -19.46 -3.33
N VAL A 52 -8.87 -18.37 -3.56
CA VAL A 52 -7.43 -18.35 -3.84
C VAL A 52 -6.71 -17.49 -2.80
N ARG A 53 -5.38 -17.60 -2.70
CA ARG A 53 -4.57 -16.89 -1.70
C ARG A 53 -3.57 -15.92 -2.31
N ASP A 54 -3.67 -15.69 -3.59
CA ASP A 54 -2.84 -14.75 -4.33
C ASP A 54 -3.73 -13.96 -5.30
N LYS A 55 -3.13 -13.05 -6.03
CA LYS A 55 -3.77 -12.21 -7.04
C LYS A 55 -4.61 -13.04 -8.02
N ASP A 56 -5.82 -12.61 -8.26
CA ASP A 56 -6.74 -13.26 -9.21
C ASP A 56 -7.17 -12.26 -10.28
N ALA A 57 -6.46 -12.27 -11.40
CA ALA A 57 -6.74 -11.40 -12.54
C ALA A 57 -8.08 -11.73 -13.22
N VAL A 58 -8.55 -12.97 -13.10
CA VAL A 58 -9.84 -13.40 -13.69
C VAL A 58 -10.99 -12.75 -12.93
N VAL A 59 -11.00 -12.88 -11.61
CA VAL A 59 -12.03 -12.24 -10.78
C VAL A 59 -11.95 -10.71 -10.86
N ALA A 60 -10.75 -10.14 -10.91
CA ALA A 60 -10.56 -8.70 -11.09
C ALA A 60 -11.17 -8.20 -12.41
N THR A 61 -10.92 -8.91 -13.51
CA THR A 61 -11.47 -8.58 -14.83
C THR A 61 -12.99 -8.66 -14.82
N LEU A 62 -13.57 -9.71 -14.23
CA LEU A 62 -15.01 -9.86 -14.09
C LEU A 62 -15.64 -8.69 -13.32
N MET A 63 -15.06 -8.35 -12.16
CA MET A 63 -15.55 -7.25 -11.31
C MET A 63 -15.48 -5.89 -12.01
N ILE A 64 -14.41 -5.62 -12.76
CA ILE A 64 -14.26 -4.38 -13.54
C ILE A 64 -15.29 -4.33 -14.66
N ALA A 65 -15.51 -5.43 -15.38
CA ALA A 65 -16.50 -5.51 -16.45
C ALA A 65 -17.93 -5.31 -15.90
N GLU A 66 -18.25 -5.94 -14.79
CA GLU A 66 -19.55 -5.81 -14.11
C GLU A 66 -19.78 -4.37 -13.61
N MET A 67 -18.78 -3.76 -12.98
CA MET A 67 -18.81 -2.37 -12.56
C MET A 67 -19.05 -1.43 -13.75
N ALA A 68 -18.36 -1.63 -14.86
CA ALA A 68 -18.54 -0.82 -16.07
C ALA A 68 -19.95 -0.98 -16.66
N ALA A 69 -20.46 -2.21 -16.70
CA ALA A 69 -21.83 -2.49 -17.15
C ALA A 69 -22.88 -1.85 -16.24
N TYR A 70 -22.70 -1.92 -14.93
CA TYR A 70 -23.58 -1.28 -13.95
C TYR A 70 -23.67 0.24 -14.18
N TYR A 71 -22.52 0.93 -14.20
CA TYR A 71 -22.53 2.38 -14.39
C TYR A 71 -23.13 2.78 -15.74
N ARG A 72 -22.87 2.01 -16.80
CA ARG A 72 -23.51 2.24 -18.09
C ARG A 72 -25.02 2.06 -18.03
N SER A 73 -25.54 1.08 -17.30
CA SER A 73 -26.98 0.82 -17.18
C SER A 73 -27.75 1.97 -16.50
N ILE A 74 -27.08 2.73 -15.64
CA ILE A 74 -27.66 3.92 -14.98
C ILE A 74 -27.31 5.24 -15.67
N GLY A 75 -26.82 5.19 -16.92
CA GLY A 75 -26.48 6.39 -17.71
C GLY A 75 -25.21 7.11 -17.25
N SER A 76 -24.29 6.41 -16.54
CA SER A 76 -23.04 6.94 -16.03
C SER A 76 -21.82 6.19 -16.59
N SER A 77 -20.64 6.43 -16.04
CA SER A 77 -19.40 5.72 -16.39
C SER A 77 -18.49 5.54 -15.15
N VAL A 78 -17.53 4.64 -15.25
CA VAL A 78 -16.53 4.43 -14.20
C VAL A 78 -15.74 5.72 -13.89
N ILE A 79 -15.47 6.55 -14.92
CA ILE A 79 -14.77 7.84 -14.73
C ILE A 79 -15.64 8.82 -13.97
N VAL A 80 -16.93 8.91 -14.24
CA VAL A 80 -17.86 9.75 -13.48
C VAL A 80 -17.91 9.27 -12.03
N ALA A 81 -18.06 7.97 -11.80
CA ALA A 81 -18.05 7.40 -10.46
C ALA A 81 -16.75 7.69 -9.68
N LEU A 82 -15.59 7.65 -10.35
CA LEU A 82 -14.31 8.02 -9.74
C LEU A 82 -14.29 9.51 -9.34
N ASN A 83 -14.79 10.39 -10.21
CA ASN A 83 -14.89 11.81 -9.90
C ASN A 83 -15.84 12.09 -8.73
N ASP A 84 -16.95 11.35 -8.63
CA ASP A 84 -17.87 11.43 -7.49
C ASP A 84 -17.20 10.99 -6.18
N ILE A 85 -16.34 9.97 -6.23
CA ILE A 85 -15.52 9.54 -5.09
C ILE A 85 -14.55 10.67 -4.70
N TYR A 86 -13.86 11.29 -5.65
CA TYR A 86 -12.98 12.42 -5.37
C TYR A 86 -13.72 13.63 -4.81
N ALA A 87 -14.91 13.94 -5.33
CA ALA A 87 -15.74 15.03 -4.83
C ALA A 87 -16.21 14.77 -3.37
N LYS A 88 -16.50 13.52 -3.03
CA LYS A 88 -17.00 13.13 -1.71
C LYS A 88 -15.89 12.98 -0.65
N PHE A 89 -14.74 12.41 -1.01
CA PHE A 89 -13.70 11.99 -0.07
C PHE A 89 -12.39 12.77 -0.19
N GLY A 90 -12.27 13.62 -1.21
CA GLY A 90 -11.03 14.30 -1.58
C GLY A 90 -10.25 13.57 -2.67
N TYR A 91 -9.33 14.29 -3.30
CA TYR A 91 -8.47 13.75 -4.33
C TYR A 91 -7.23 13.10 -3.71
N PHE A 92 -7.03 11.83 -4.00
CA PHE A 92 -5.85 11.07 -3.58
C PHE A 92 -5.10 10.58 -4.82
N LEU A 93 -3.85 10.98 -4.94
CA LEU A 93 -2.95 10.49 -5.98
C LEU A 93 -2.05 9.41 -5.39
N ASN A 94 -2.11 8.21 -5.97
CA ASN A 94 -1.12 7.16 -5.74
C ASN A 94 -0.29 6.99 -7.01
N LYS A 95 1.03 7.08 -6.90
CA LYS A 95 1.97 6.92 -7.99
C LYS A 95 3.08 5.98 -7.58
N VAL A 96 3.43 5.05 -8.46
CA VAL A 96 4.57 4.15 -8.29
C VAL A 96 5.59 4.48 -9.38
N ASP A 97 6.82 4.78 -8.97
CA ASP A 97 7.97 4.92 -9.85
C ASP A 97 8.92 3.76 -9.59
N SER A 98 9.28 3.01 -10.62
CA SER A 98 10.21 1.89 -10.55
C SER A 98 11.52 2.23 -11.22
N TYR A 99 12.63 1.91 -10.56
CA TYR A 99 13.98 2.09 -11.05
C TYR A 99 14.67 0.74 -11.10
N GLU A 100 15.14 0.33 -12.27
CA GLU A 100 15.83 -0.93 -12.47
C GLU A 100 17.34 -0.75 -12.41
N PHE A 101 18.02 -1.64 -11.70
CA PHE A 101 19.47 -1.69 -11.56
C PHE A 101 19.92 -3.11 -11.88
N GLU A 102 20.65 -3.29 -12.98
CA GLU A 102 20.98 -4.62 -13.48
C GLU A 102 22.19 -5.24 -12.77
N GLY A 103 22.13 -6.56 -12.61
CA GLY A 103 23.23 -7.42 -12.17
C GLY A 103 23.68 -7.17 -10.71
N LEU A 104 24.82 -7.75 -10.36
CA LEU A 104 25.37 -7.67 -9.00
C LEU A 104 25.69 -6.22 -8.56
N ALA A 105 26.19 -5.41 -9.51
CA ALA A 105 26.45 -3.98 -9.23
C ALA A 105 25.16 -3.22 -8.94
N GLY A 106 24.06 -3.57 -9.60
CA GLY A 106 22.73 -3.01 -9.33
C GLY A 106 22.21 -3.36 -7.95
N MET A 107 22.40 -4.61 -7.51
CA MET A 107 22.03 -5.02 -6.15
C MET A 107 22.82 -4.25 -5.08
N GLU A 108 24.12 -4.02 -5.33
CA GLU A 108 24.96 -3.21 -4.42
C GLU A 108 24.51 -1.75 -4.40
N THR A 109 24.14 -1.20 -5.56
CA THR A 109 23.60 0.16 -5.68
C THR A 109 22.32 0.30 -4.87
N MET A 110 21.36 -0.62 -4.99
CA MET A 110 20.12 -0.61 -4.20
C MET A 110 20.40 -0.69 -2.69
N LYS A 111 21.34 -1.56 -2.29
CA LYS A 111 21.77 -1.69 -0.89
C LYS A 111 22.36 -0.38 -0.38
N ASN A 112 23.22 0.27 -1.16
CA ASN A 112 23.87 1.53 -0.80
C ASN A 112 22.85 2.69 -0.72
N ILE A 113 21.86 2.74 -1.61
CA ILE A 113 20.76 3.72 -1.53
C ILE A 113 20.00 3.56 -0.21
N MET A 114 19.57 2.35 0.11
CA MET A 114 18.81 2.10 1.36
C MET A 114 19.66 2.35 2.61
N GLY A 115 20.95 2.00 2.58
CA GLY A 115 21.90 2.30 3.65
C GLY A 115 22.09 3.80 3.84
N GLY A 116 22.37 4.52 2.76
CA GLY A 116 22.56 5.96 2.78
C GLY A 116 21.35 6.74 3.31
N LEU A 117 20.13 6.32 2.95
CA LEU A 117 18.88 6.91 3.47
C LEU A 117 18.69 6.65 4.98
N ARG A 118 19.26 5.58 5.52
CA ARG A 118 19.25 5.29 6.96
C ARG A 118 20.30 6.08 7.72
N GLU A 119 21.51 6.17 7.17
CA GLU A 119 22.63 6.91 7.77
C GLU A 119 22.41 8.42 7.71
N ASN A 120 21.86 8.91 6.59
CA ASN A 120 21.58 10.33 6.35
C ASN A 120 20.09 10.52 6.03
N PRO A 121 19.22 10.47 7.05
CA PRO A 121 17.79 10.53 6.83
C PRO A 121 17.36 11.86 6.22
N LEU A 122 16.42 11.77 5.28
CA LEU A 122 15.83 12.95 4.66
C LEU A 122 15.04 13.76 5.69
N THR A 123 15.21 15.07 5.66
CA THR A 123 14.44 16.03 6.47
C THR A 123 13.34 16.71 5.68
N SER A 124 13.42 16.66 4.34
CA SER A 124 12.41 17.16 3.43
C SER A 124 12.42 16.39 2.12
N LEU A 125 11.26 16.35 1.45
CA LEU A 125 11.07 15.75 0.13
C LEU A 125 10.12 16.63 -0.68
N GLY A 126 10.49 16.99 -1.91
CA GLY A 126 9.65 17.81 -2.78
C GLY A 126 9.25 19.18 -2.18
N GLY A 127 10.07 19.75 -1.30
CA GLY A 127 9.78 20.99 -0.59
C GLY A 127 8.86 20.85 0.63
N MET A 128 8.43 19.63 0.98
CA MET A 128 7.64 19.33 2.18
C MET A 128 8.53 18.75 3.27
N GLU A 129 8.32 19.17 4.51
CA GLU A 129 9.07 18.65 5.66
C GLU A 129 8.65 17.20 5.97
N VAL A 130 9.60 16.41 6.45
CA VAL A 130 9.36 15.07 6.98
C VAL A 130 8.92 15.19 8.44
N GLU A 131 7.70 14.79 8.74
CA GLU A 131 7.13 14.81 10.09
C GLU A 131 7.40 13.50 10.84
N VAL A 132 7.27 12.35 10.13
CA VAL A 132 7.50 11.04 10.72
C VAL A 132 8.32 10.18 9.75
N ARG A 133 9.23 9.39 10.30
CA ARG A 133 9.99 8.37 9.56
C ARG A 133 9.77 7.02 10.19
N GLU A 134 9.47 6.03 9.36
CA GLU A 134 9.36 4.63 9.76
C GLU A 134 10.43 3.81 9.04
N ASP A 135 11.21 3.04 9.79
CA ASP A 135 12.15 2.05 9.25
C ASP A 135 11.73 0.65 9.70
N TYR A 136 11.23 -0.12 8.78
CA TYR A 136 10.77 -1.49 9.05
C TYR A 136 11.91 -2.50 9.23
N ASN A 137 13.14 -2.12 8.89
CA ASN A 137 14.30 -2.96 9.16
C ASN A 137 14.71 -2.90 10.65
N SER A 138 14.62 -1.74 11.27
CA SER A 138 14.85 -1.54 12.71
C SER A 138 13.56 -1.63 13.54
N LEU A 139 12.39 -1.68 12.90
CA LEU A 139 11.06 -1.60 13.52
C LEU A 139 10.87 -0.33 14.36
N THR A 140 11.37 0.80 13.86
CA THR A 140 11.36 2.07 14.57
C THR A 140 10.55 3.11 13.79
N LYS A 141 9.62 3.76 14.48
CA LYS A 141 8.91 4.94 14.02
C LYS A 141 9.41 6.14 14.81
N LEU A 142 9.90 7.17 14.14
CA LEU A 142 10.45 8.39 14.71
C LEU A 142 9.59 9.59 14.35
N THR A 143 9.10 10.32 15.35
CA THR A 143 8.51 11.65 15.16
C THR A 143 9.65 12.68 15.15
N VAL A 144 9.89 13.31 13.99
CA VAL A 144 11.09 14.15 13.76
C VAL A 144 11.12 15.38 14.67
N ALA A 145 9.99 16.05 14.85
CA ALA A 145 9.91 17.27 15.64
C ALA A 145 10.20 17.07 17.13
N THR A 146 9.83 15.93 17.70
CA THR A 146 10.00 15.64 19.13
C THR A 146 11.20 14.72 19.43
N GLY A 147 11.69 13.99 18.42
CA GLY A 147 12.68 12.92 18.61
C GLY A 147 12.11 11.67 19.29
N GLU A 148 10.79 11.61 19.48
CA GLU A 148 10.12 10.47 20.11
C GLU A 148 10.11 9.27 19.18
N THR A 149 10.40 8.09 19.75
CA THR A 149 10.43 6.83 19.02
C THR A 149 9.40 5.85 19.54
N GLU A 150 8.72 5.18 18.61
CA GLU A 150 7.76 4.10 18.86
C GLU A 150 8.22 2.81 18.17
N GLU A 151 7.85 1.66 18.73
CA GLU A 151 8.10 0.36 18.08
C GLU A 151 7.00 0.06 17.04
N ILE A 152 7.43 -0.44 15.87
CA ILE A 152 6.52 -0.92 14.82
C ILE A 152 6.22 -2.40 15.07
N HIS A 153 4.97 -2.73 15.33
CA HIS A 153 4.51 -4.11 15.59
C HIS A 153 4.11 -4.85 14.30
N LEU A 154 5.00 -4.84 13.30
CA LEU A 154 4.85 -5.57 12.05
C LEU A 154 6.13 -6.38 11.77
N PRO A 155 6.09 -7.36 10.86
CA PRO A 155 7.28 -8.10 10.48
C PRO A 155 8.39 -7.19 9.94
N LYS A 156 9.65 -7.58 10.15
CA LYS A 156 10.79 -6.87 9.57
C LYS A 156 10.76 -6.91 8.04
N ALA A 157 11.02 -5.77 7.43
CA ALA A 157 11.11 -5.63 5.98
C ALA A 157 12.09 -4.51 5.62
N ASN A 158 12.70 -4.58 4.43
CA ASN A 158 13.59 -3.51 3.96
C ASN A 158 12.76 -2.37 3.34
N ILE A 159 12.02 -1.65 4.18
CA ILE A 159 11.10 -0.56 3.78
C ILE A 159 11.41 0.66 4.63
N LEU A 160 11.43 1.82 3.99
CA LEU A 160 11.43 3.14 4.63
C LEU A 160 10.15 3.87 4.23
N ILE A 161 9.48 4.49 5.20
CA ILE A 161 8.33 5.34 4.98
C ILE A 161 8.62 6.73 5.54
N TYR A 162 8.38 7.75 4.73
CA TYR A 162 8.45 9.15 5.12
C TYR A 162 7.05 9.75 5.06
N TRP A 163 6.55 10.21 6.18
CA TRP A 163 5.33 10.97 6.28
C TRP A 163 5.68 12.46 6.21
N LEU A 164 5.11 13.14 5.25
CA LEU A 164 5.40 14.54 4.95
C LEU A 164 4.29 15.45 5.46
N ALA A 165 4.61 16.71 5.66
CA ALA A 165 3.64 17.74 6.00
C ALA A 165 2.44 17.72 5.04
N GLY A 166 1.22 17.85 5.59
CA GLY A 166 -0.01 17.76 4.83
C GLY A 166 -0.55 16.34 4.62
N GLY A 167 0.01 15.33 5.30
CA GLY A 167 -0.47 13.95 5.26
C GLY A 167 -0.04 13.16 4.01
N HIS A 168 0.97 13.65 3.30
CA HIS A 168 1.57 12.94 2.18
C HIS A 168 2.51 11.85 2.66
N GLN A 169 2.71 10.81 1.83
CA GLN A 169 3.54 9.67 2.18
C GLN A 169 4.44 9.29 1.01
N VAL A 170 5.71 8.98 1.31
CA VAL A 170 6.66 8.40 0.35
C VAL A 170 7.18 7.09 0.92
N ILE A 171 7.02 6.02 0.16
CA ILE A 171 7.47 4.68 0.51
C ILE A 171 8.64 4.30 -0.40
N ILE A 172 9.75 3.87 0.18
CA ILE A 172 10.95 3.45 -0.54
C ILE A 172 11.27 2.00 -0.15
N ARG A 173 11.35 1.13 -1.13
CA ARG A 173 11.71 -0.27 -0.92
C ARG A 173 12.45 -0.86 -2.12
N PRO A 174 13.42 -1.75 -1.95
CA PRO A 174 13.95 -2.55 -3.04
C PRO A 174 12.92 -3.63 -3.43
N SER A 175 12.93 -4.06 -4.69
CA SER A 175 12.27 -5.31 -5.09
C SER A 175 13.02 -6.50 -4.50
N GLY A 176 12.29 -7.52 -4.04
CA GLY A 176 12.87 -8.74 -3.49
C GLY A 176 12.80 -9.94 -4.44
N THR A 177 12.35 -9.74 -5.67
CA THR A 177 11.99 -10.83 -6.59
C THR A 177 12.79 -10.85 -7.89
N GLU A 178 13.86 -10.05 -7.99
CA GLU A 178 14.72 -10.01 -9.20
C GLU A 178 16.17 -10.29 -8.87
#